data_e2290af6c8c3315f501f86c7875fe02d
#
_entry.id   e2290af6c8c3315f501f86c7875fe02d
#
_cell.length_a   1.000
_cell.length_b   1.000
_cell.length_c   1.000
_cell.angle_alpha   90.00
_cell.angle_beta   90.00
_cell.angle_gamma   90.00
#
_symmetry.space_group_name_H-M   'P 1'
#
loop_
_entity.id
_entity.type
_entity.pdbx_description
1 polymer ?
#
loop_
_entity_poly.entity_id
_entity_poly.type
_entity_poly.pdbx_seq_one_letter_code
_entity_poly.pdbx_strand_id
1 'polypeptide(L)'
;MTYIIGEIGQNHNGSVDIAKLIVELVARPVHEDLFDLQLKPIDAVKLTKRDLSQELSYSQMSKPYDSPHSFGKTYGEHRAYLELSDEEHFEVYHYAKSKDLEFVETICAIGAMSVLKLLTPNFLKVASRDLTNLPLLSALAETRIPMILSTGMSGKKELDDALEVITRHHSLISILHCVSEYPTRPENLNLNTIPFLIENYPDYTIGFSDHTVGISAPVAAVAMGAKIIEKHITLDRRMKGTDQAGSLGPDGVTRMVRDVRLLEMEFGTKSIFVPDGVTTAKMKLERSIATNRDLKPGDIIVENDLHLLSPGDGIKWKDKHSVIGKTIIKSIQKDEIIYPDFLKG
;
A
#
# COMPACT_ATOMS: atom_id res chain seq x y z
N MET A 1 -1.65 2.20 -9.89
CA MET A 1 -1.20 1.03 -9.09
C MET A 1 -0.14 1.52 -8.12
N THR A 2 -0.22 1.14 -6.85
CA THR A 2 0.75 1.51 -5.80
C THR A 2 2.08 0.80 -6.04
N TYR A 3 3.18 1.54 -5.94
CA TYR A 3 4.53 1.01 -6.07
C TYR A 3 4.99 0.47 -4.70
N ILE A 4 5.28 -0.82 -4.61
CA ILE A 4 5.62 -1.50 -3.35
C ILE A 4 7.10 -1.84 -3.33
N ILE A 5 7.83 -1.32 -2.35
CA ILE A 5 9.26 -1.52 -2.13
C ILE A 5 9.44 -2.46 -0.94
N GLY A 6 10.07 -3.61 -1.17
CA GLY A 6 10.54 -4.51 -0.12
C GLY A 6 11.93 -4.07 0.36
N GLU A 7 12.01 -3.48 1.55
CA GLU A 7 13.27 -3.07 2.17
C GLU A 7 13.99 -4.27 2.78
N ILE A 8 15.03 -4.75 2.12
CA ILE A 8 15.94 -5.75 2.69
C ILE A 8 16.81 -5.08 3.75
N GLY A 9 17.26 -3.84 3.47
CA GLY A 9 18.10 -3.09 4.40
C GLY A 9 19.33 -3.88 4.82
N GLN A 10 19.39 -4.23 6.11
CA GLN A 10 20.46 -5.07 6.70
C GLN A 10 20.00 -6.49 7.04
N ASN A 11 18.79 -6.88 6.65
CA ASN A 11 18.24 -8.20 6.97
C ASN A 11 18.94 -9.35 6.22
N HIS A 12 19.82 -9.03 5.28
CA HIS A 12 20.74 -9.98 4.65
C HIS A 12 21.91 -10.41 5.58
N ASN A 13 22.11 -9.76 6.73
CA ASN A 13 23.14 -10.11 7.73
C ASN A 13 24.56 -10.24 7.13
N GLY A 14 24.96 -9.39 6.18
CA GLY A 14 26.26 -9.44 5.50
C GLY A 14 26.40 -10.60 4.51
N SER A 15 25.31 -11.19 4.02
CA SER A 15 25.32 -12.33 3.08
C SER A 15 24.52 -12.03 1.82
N VAL A 16 25.17 -12.11 0.67
CA VAL A 16 24.56 -12.02 -0.66
C VAL A 16 23.53 -13.13 -0.87
N ASP A 17 23.81 -14.34 -0.40
CA ASP A 17 22.90 -15.48 -0.57
C ASP A 17 21.58 -15.25 0.19
N ILE A 18 21.65 -14.70 1.41
CA ILE A 18 20.44 -14.32 2.16
C ILE A 18 19.68 -13.23 1.44
N ALA A 19 20.36 -12.20 0.91
CA ALA A 19 19.71 -11.16 0.13
C ALA A 19 18.98 -11.72 -1.10
N LYS A 20 19.62 -12.62 -1.85
CA LYS A 20 19.01 -13.32 -3.00
C LYS A 20 17.82 -14.20 -2.63
N LEU A 21 17.90 -14.91 -1.49
CA LEU A 21 16.77 -15.69 -0.99
C LEU A 21 15.57 -14.80 -0.66
N ILE A 22 15.80 -13.61 -0.07
CA ILE A 22 14.73 -12.64 0.18
C ILE A 22 14.13 -12.17 -1.17
N VAL A 23 14.96 -11.80 -2.15
CA VAL A 23 14.52 -11.43 -3.50
C VAL A 23 13.66 -12.52 -4.12
N GLU A 24 14.11 -13.79 -4.08
CA GLU A 24 13.36 -14.94 -4.62
C GLU A 24 11.97 -15.09 -4.02
N LEU A 25 11.84 -14.89 -2.71
CA LEU A 25 10.56 -15.04 -2.01
C LEU A 25 9.56 -13.95 -2.38
N VAL A 26 10.02 -12.71 -2.54
CA VAL A 26 9.13 -11.56 -2.75
C VAL A 26 8.83 -11.30 -4.23
N ALA A 27 9.58 -11.93 -5.13
CA ALA A 27 9.33 -11.88 -6.58
C ALA A 27 8.16 -12.76 -7.03
N ARG A 28 7.70 -13.67 -6.17
CA ARG A 28 6.63 -14.60 -6.53
C ARG A 28 5.30 -13.88 -6.66
N PRO A 29 4.53 -14.14 -7.74
CA PRO A 29 3.16 -13.66 -7.86
C PRO A 29 2.32 -14.09 -6.66
N VAL A 30 1.40 -13.23 -6.24
CA VAL A 30 0.45 -13.52 -5.16
C VAL A 30 -0.84 -14.02 -5.78
N HIS A 31 -1.32 -15.18 -5.34
CA HIS A 31 -2.58 -15.74 -5.79
C HIS A 31 -3.69 -15.49 -4.77
N GLU A 32 -4.86 -15.06 -5.25
CA GLU A 32 -6.09 -14.94 -4.45
C GLU A 32 -7.06 -16.02 -4.90
N ASP A 33 -7.22 -17.04 -4.06
CA ASP A 33 -7.88 -18.30 -4.42
C ASP A 33 -9.38 -18.15 -4.67
N LEU A 34 -10.07 -17.27 -3.93
CA LEU A 34 -11.55 -17.15 -4.00
C LEU A 34 -12.02 -16.59 -5.35
N PHE A 35 -11.24 -15.69 -5.93
CA PHE A 35 -11.57 -15.02 -7.18
C PHE A 35 -10.68 -15.46 -8.35
N ASP A 36 -9.77 -16.42 -8.12
CA ASP A 36 -8.78 -16.90 -9.10
C ASP A 36 -7.98 -15.74 -9.72
N LEU A 37 -7.50 -14.83 -8.86
CA LEU A 37 -6.75 -13.66 -9.29
C LEU A 37 -5.25 -13.87 -9.09
N GLN A 38 -4.49 -13.65 -10.14
CA GLN A 38 -3.03 -13.55 -10.05
C GLN A 38 -2.62 -12.08 -9.92
N LEU A 39 -2.11 -11.72 -8.74
CA LEU A 39 -1.75 -10.36 -8.37
C LEU A 39 -0.26 -10.14 -8.55
N LYS A 40 0.11 -8.95 -9.07
CA LYS A 40 1.52 -8.56 -9.20
C LYS A 40 2.19 -8.55 -7.82
N PRO A 41 3.40 -9.14 -7.67
CA PRO A 41 4.17 -9.09 -6.42
C PRO A 41 4.58 -7.65 -6.06
N ILE A 42 5.56 -7.49 -5.17
CA ILE A 42 6.20 -6.20 -4.95
C ILE A 42 6.83 -5.69 -6.24
N ASP A 43 7.04 -4.38 -6.34
CA ASP A 43 7.60 -3.76 -7.54
C ASP A 43 9.12 -3.70 -7.50
N ALA A 44 9.69 -3.48 -6.32
CA ALA A 44 11.13 -3.33 -6.13
C ALA A 44 11.63 -3.92 -4.81
N VAL A 45 12.90 -4.28 -4.79
CA VAL A 45 13.67 -4.50 -3.56
C VAL A 45 14.63 -3.35 -3.32
N LYS A 46 14.96 -3.11 -2.04
CA LYS A 46 15.86 -2.03 -1.65
C LYS A 46 17.00 -2.55 -0.76
N LEU A 47 18.21 -2.09 -1.04
CA LEU A 47 19.40 -2.22 -0.19
C LEU A 47 19.84 -0.86 0.35
N THR A 48 20.82 -0.91 1.26
CA THR A 48 21.42 0.29 1.87
C THR A 48 22.93 0.20 1.77
N LYS A 49 23.53 1.08 0.99
CA LYS A 49 24.98 1.21 0.86
C LYS A 49 25.51 2.31 1.77
N ARG A 50 26.56 2.00 2.52
CA ARG A 50 27.19 2.90 3.48
C ARG A 50 28.65 3.09 3.18
N ASP A 51 29.19 4.21 3.62
CA ASP A 51 30.61 4.41 3.86
C ASP A 51 30.79 4.81 5.31
N LEU A 52 31.13 3.86 6.16
CA LEU A 52 31.19 4.05 7.61
C LEU A 52 32.21 5.12 8.02
N SER A 53 33.24 5.35 7.20
CA SER A 53 34.28 6.36 7.45
C SER A 53 33.74 7.79 7.27
N GLN A 54 32.68 7.95 6.44
CA GLN A 54 32.04 9.24 6.17
C GLN A 54 30.70 9.40 6.93
N GLU A 55 30.20 8.32 7.51
CA GLU A 55 28.91 8.30 8.25
C GLU A 55 29.08 8.39 9.76
N LEU A 56 30.11 7.76 10.31
CA LEU A 56 30.27 7.60 11.76
C LEU A 56 31.54 8.28 12.29
N SER A 57 31.43 9.03 13.38
CA SER A 57 32.58 9.54 14.10
C SER A 57 33.40 8.40 14.72
N TYR A 58 34.69 8.66 14.96
CA TYR A 58 35.57 7.69 15.62
C TYR A 58 35.00 7.22 16.98
N SER A 59 34.44 8.15 17.78
CA SER A 59 33.83 7.81 19.07
C SER A 59 32.61 6.90 18.93
N GLN A 60 31.81 7.09 17.87
CA GLN A 60 30.66 6.23 17.60
C GLN A 60 31.12 4.85 17.13
N MET A 61 32.13 4.77 16.24
CA MET A 61 32.72 3.52 15.78
C MET A 61 33.27 2.67 16.93
N SER A 62 33.96 3.31 17.90
CA SER A 62 34.60 2.66 19.03
C SER A 62 33.65 2.35 20.18
N LYS A 63 32.40 2.84 20.16
CA LYS A 63 31.42 2.64 21.23
C LYS A 63 31.12 1.16 21.44
N PRO A 64 31.25 0.62 22.68
CA PRO A 64 30.83 -0.75 22.97
C PRO A 64 29.36 -0.97 22.58
N TYR A 65 29.08 -2.10 21.94
CA TYR A 65 27.73 -2.44 21.48
C TYR A 65 27.33 -3.82 22.05
N ASP A 66 26.82 -3.80 23.27
CA ASP A 66 26.31 -4.97 23.98
C ASP A 66 24.81 -5.12 23.73
N SER A 67 24.47 -5.98 22.79
CA SER A 67 23.09 -6.25 22.36
C SER A 67 23.01 -7.70 21.88
N PRO A 68 21.89 -8.42 22.12
CA PRO A 68 21.67 -9.75 21.53
C PRO A 68 21.70 -9.74 20.00
N HIS A 69 21.53 -8.57 19.39
CA HIS A 69 21.57 -8.36 17.93
C HIS A 69 22.95 -7.90 17.42
N SER A 70 23.97 -7.79 18.29
CA SER A 70 25.29 -7.33 17.89
C SER A 70 26.05 -8.40 17.10
N PHE A 71 26.69 -7.99 15.99
CA PHE A 71 27.62 -8.78 15.18
C PHE A 71 29.10 -8.41 15.46
N GLY A 72 29.37 -7.66 16.51
CA GLY A 72 30.72 -7.22 16.91
C GLY A 72 30.75 -6.73 18.34
N LYS A 73 31.94 -6.41 18.88
CA LYS A 73 32.11 -5.87 20.22
C LYS A 73 31.84 -4.37 20.29
N THR A 74 32.06 -3.68 19.17
CA THR A 74 31.80 -2.26 19.03
C THR A 74 30.72 -2.00 18.00
N TYR A 75 30.13 -0.80 18.02
CA TYR A 75 29.15 -0.39 17.03
C TYR A 75 29.72 -0.39 15.60
N GLY A 76 30.98 0.02 15.46
CA GLY A 76 31.69 -0.02 14.19
C GLY A 76 31.87 -1.43 13.64
N GLU A 77 32.30 -2.38 14.49
CA GLU A 77 32.42 -3.78 14.09
C GLU A 77 31.07 -4.38 13.70
N HIS A 78 30.02 -4.09 14.47
CA HIS A 78 28.64 -4.50 14.15
C HIS A 78 28.21 -3.99 12.77
N ARG A 79 28.46 -2.71 12.48
CA ARG A 79 28.09 -2.10 11.20
C ARG A 79 28.92 -2.68 10.07
N ALA A 80 30.23 -2.80 10.23
CA ALA A 80 31.12 -3.35 9.21
C ALA A 80 30.77 -4.80 8.82
N TYR A 81 30.35 -5.61 9.77
CA TYR A 81 29.88 -6.97 9.49
C TYR A 81 28.65 -7.01 8.56
N LEU A 82 27.80 -6.02 8.65
CA LEU A 82 26.55 -5.95 7.89
C LEU A 82 26.70 -5.28 6.51
N GLU A 83 27.87 -4.72 6.21
CA GLU A 83 28.07 -4.09 4.90
C GLU A 83 28.38 -5.13 3.82
N LEU A 84 27.81 -4.89 2.64
CA LEU A 84 28.17 -5.56 1.38
C LEU A 84 29.11 -4.67 0.56
N SER A 85 30.04 -5.27 -0.19
CA SER A 85 30.88 -4.56 -1.15
C SER A 85 30.05 -3.99 -2.32
N ASP A 86 30.66 -3.14 -3.15
CA ASP A 86 29.99 -2.62 -4.35
C ASP A 86 29.65 -3.74 -5.34
N GLU A 87 30.54 -4.74 -5.46
CA GLU A 87 30.36 -5.94 -6.30
C GLU A 87 29.23 -6.82 -5.79
N GLU A 88 29.12 -6.98 -4.46
CA GLU A 88 28.03 -7.74 -3.83
C GLU A 88 26.67 -7.04 -3.99
N HIS A 89 26.61 -5.68 -3.90
CA HIS A 89 25.42 -4.93 -4.26
C HIS A 89 25.03 -5.14 -5.72
N PHE A 90 26.01 -5.09 -6.64
CA PHE A 90 25.79 -5.36 -8.06
C PHE A 90 25.25 -6.77 -8.30
N GLU A 91 25.75 -7.76 -7.58
CA GLU A 91 25.28 -9.15 -7.69
C GLU A 91 23.80 -9.29 -7.27
N VAL A 92 23.38 -8.65 -6.16
CA VAL A 92 21.99 -8.64 -5.74
C VAL A 92 21.11 -7.84 -6.70
N TYR A 93 21.59 -6.68 -7.18
CA TYR A 93 20.93 -5.87 -8.21
C TYR A 93 20.63 -6.71 -9.46
N HIS A 94 21.66 -7.39 -9.99
CA HIS A 94 21.50 -8.21 -11.19
C HIS A 94 20.52 -9.37 -10.96
N TYR A 95 20.55 -9.97 -9.77
CA TYR A 95 19.62 -11.03 -9.40
C TYR A 95 18.18 -10.51 -9.32
N ALA A 96 17.95 -9.36 -8.70
CA ALA A 96 16.62 -8.74 -8.64
C ALA A 96 16.07 -8.44 -10.05
N LYS A 97 16.92 -7.90 -10.94
CA LYS A 97 16.54 -7.66 -12.34
C LYS A 97 16.21 -8.96 -13.10
N SER A 98 16.90 -10.07 -12.80
CA SER A 98 16.57 -11.39 -13.39
C SER A 98 15.23 -11.97 -12.95
N LYS A 99 14.62 -11.38 -11.88
CA LYS A 99 13.31 -11.73 -11.34
C LYS A 99 12.25 -10.68 -11.70
N ASP A 100 12.49 -9.82 -12.66
CA ASP A 100 11.61 -8.72 -13.08
C ASP A 100 11.28 -7.71 -11.97
N LEU A 101 12.13 -7.61 -10.94
CA LEU A 101 12.01 -6.60 -9.91
C LEU A 101 12.85 -5.37 -10.25
N GLU A 102 12.34 -4.20 -9.91
CA GLU A 102 13.10 -2.98 -9.88
C GLU A 102 14.01 -2.93 -8.64
N PHE A 103 14.98 -2.03 -8.67
CA PHE A 103 15.97 -1.92 -7.60
C PHE A 103 16.08 -0.48 -7.11
N VAL A 104 16.02 -0.33 -5.80
CA VAL A 104 16.18 0.94 -5.10
C VAL A 104 17.45 0.87 -4.26
N GLU A 105 18.27 1.90 -4.29
CA GLU A 105 19.50 1.95 -3.48
C GLU A 105 19.45 3.12 -2.51
N THR A 106 19.61 2.84 -1.22
CA THR A 106 19.81 3.89 -0.22
C THR A 106 21.29 4.21 -0.12
N ILE A 107 21.65 5.44 -0.40
CA ILE A 107 23.04 5.94 -0.28
C ILE A 107 23.14 6.78 0.99
N CYS A 108 24.06 6.43 1.89
CA CYS A 108 24.18 7.06 3.20
C CYS A 108 25.37 8.02 3.35
N ALA A 109 26.26 8.06 2.36
CA ALA A 109 27.39 8.97 2.32
C ALA A 109 27.86 9.16 0.87
N ILE A 110 28.60 10.24 0.60
CA ILE A 110 29.15 10.52 -0.75
C ILE A 110 30.07 9.38 -1.22
N GLY A 111 30.90 8.82 -0.30
CA GLY A 111 31.76 7.68 -0.63
C GLY A 111 30.99 6.43 -1.06
N ALA A 112 29.79 6.22 -0.52
CA ALA A 112 28.93 5.10 -0.90
C ALA A 112 28.36 5.21 -2.34
N MET A 113 28.45 6.38 -2.98
CA MET A 113 28.09 6.56 -4.39
C MET A 113 29.00 5.76 -5.34
N SER A 114 30.12 5.18 -4.86
CA SER A 114 30.97 4.29 -5.65
C SER A 114 30.18 3.14 -6.29
N VAL A 115 29.16 2.61 -5.63
CA VAL A 115 28.31 1.54 -6.14
C VAL A 115 27.58 1.91 -7.44
N LEU A 116 27.29 3.20 -7.65
CA LEU A 116 26.65 3.71 -8.87
C LEU A 116 27.53 3.61 -10.12
N LYS A 117 28.82 3.27 -9.96
CA LYS A 117 29.70 2.96 -11.10
C LYS A 117 29.41 1.56 -11.68
N LEU A 118 28.85 0.67 -10.88
CA LEU A 118 28.54 -0.71 -11.25
C LEU A 118 27.07 -0.93 -11.60
N LEU A 119 26.15 -0.21 -10.93
CA LEU A 119 24.71 -0.38 -11.11
C LEU A 119 23.99 0.97 -11.26
N THR A 120 22.83 0.94 -11.91
CA THR A 120 21.95 2.10 -12.02
C THR A 120 20.60 1.71 -11.41
N PRO A 121 20.28 2.14 -10.17
CA PRO A 121 18.99 1.83 -9.55
C PRO A 121 17.86 2.59 -10.23
N ASN A 122 16.64 2.11 -10.08
CA ASN A 122 15.45 2.81 -10.55
C ASN A 122 15.18 4.09 -9.74
N PHE A 123 15.54 4.07 -8.44
CA PHE A 123 15.45 5.21 -7.53
C PHE A 123 16.64 5.23 -6.58
N LEU A 124 17.08 6.43 -6.23
CA LEU A 124 17.93 6.66 -5.07
C LEU A 124 17.06 6.99 -3.87
N LYS A 125 17.27 6.28 -2.78
CA LYS A 125 16.56 6.53 -1.53
C LYS A 125 17.40 7.37 -0.58
N VAL A 126 16.79 8.39 -0.02
CA VAL A 126 17.33 9.17 1.09
C VAL A 126 16.64 8.71 2.37
N ALA A 127 17.41 8.12 3.27
CA ALA A 127 16.91 7.74 4.58
C ALA A 127 16.53 8.97 5.43
N SER A 128 15.59 8.81 6.35
CA SER A 128 15.11 9.92 7.20
C SER A 128 16.23 10.69 7.92
N ARG A 129 17.29 9.98 8.34
CA ARG A 129 18.45 10.59 9.02
C ARG A 129 19.30 11.47 8.09
N ASP A 130 19.23 11.25 6.79
CA ASP A 130 20.04 11.95 5.79
C ASP A 130 19.27 13.08 5.08
N LEU A 131 18.01 13.32 5.42
CA LEU A 131 17.20 14.38 4.82
C LEU A 131 17.80 15.77 5.03
N THR A 132 18.53 15.97 6.12
CA THR A 132 19.25 17.24 6.43
C THR A 132 20.70 17.26 5.93
N ASN A 133 21.16 16.17 5.29
CA ASN A 133 22.51 16.08 4.74
C ASN A 133 22.56 16.73 3.35
N LEU A 134 22.44 18.07 3.30
CA LEU A 134 22.33 18.82 2.04
C LEU A 134 23.48 18.56 1.05
N PRO A 135 24.75 18.39 1.47
CA PRO A 135 25.83 18.00 0.56
C PRO A 135 25.59 16.65 -0.14
N LEU A 136 25.10 15.63 0.60
CA LEU A 136 24.76 14.34 0.03
C LEU A 136 23.57 14.48 -0.93
N LEU A 137 22.54 15.23 -0.56
CA LEU A 137 21.37 15.46 -1.42
C LEU A 137 21.75 16.10 -2.76
N SER A 138 22.64 17.11 -2.74
CA SER A 138 23.15 17.75 -3.96
C SER A 138 23.88 16.75 -4.84
N ALA A 139 24.81 15.96 -4.27
CA ALA A 139 25.57 14.97 -5.00
C ALA A 139 24.69 13.87 -5.62
N LEU A 140 23.67 13.39 -4.87
CA LEU A 140 22.71 12.43 -5.39
C LEU A 140 21.86 13.02 -6.52
N ALA A 141 21.39 14.25 -6.37
CA ALA A 141 20.58 14.94 -7.37
C ALA A 141 21.34 15.21 -8.69
N GLU A 142 22.66 15.44 -8.63
CA GLU A 142 23.52 15.57 -9.81
C GLU A 142 23.48 14.33 -10.73
N THR A 143 23.23 13.13 -10.18
CA THR A 143 23.09 11.90 -10.96
C THR A 143 21.85 11.90 -11.85
N ARG A 144 20.85 12.73 -11.56
CA ARG A 144 19.52 12.78 -12.20
C ARG A 144 18.73 11.47 -12.13
N ILE A 145 19.14 10.53 -11.29
CA ILE A 145 18.31 9.35 -10.95
C ILE A 145 17.15 9.82 -10.07
N PRO A 146 15.91 9.35 -10.31
CA PRO A 146 14.77 9.71 -9.49
C PRO A 146 15.02 9.44 -7.99
N MET A 147 14.58 10.35 -7.13
CA MET A 147 14.84 10.29 -5.69
C MET A 147 13.57 10.05 -4.86
N ILE A 148 13.71 9.25 -3.82
CA ILE A 148 12.67 9.01 -2.81
C ILE A 148 13.18 9.51 -1.46
N LEU A 149 12.47 10.45 -0.84
CA LEU A 149 12.83 11.08 0.44
C LEU A 149 11.94 10.58 1.56
N SER A 150 12.50 10.15 2.70
CA SER A 150 11.73 9.82 3.91
C SER A 150 11.83 10.93 4.95
N THR A 151 10.70 11.26 5.60
CA THR A 151 10.57 12.40 6.52
C THR A 151 10.61 12.03 8.00
N GLY A 152 10.98 10.79 8.35
CA GLY A 152 10.76 10.22 9.68
C GLY A 152 11.53 10.83 10.85
N MET A 153 12.47 11.75 10.58
CA MET A 153 13.24 12.49 11.59
C MET A 153 13.22 14.01 11.36
N SER A 154 12.34 14.50 10.47
CA SER A 154 12.37 15.89 10.01
C SER A 154 10.97 16.48 9.95
N GLY A 155 10.88 17.78 10.12
CA GLY A 155 9.66 18.55 9.94
C GLY A 155 9.57 19.18 8.55
N LYS A 156 8.55 20.05 8.39
CA LYS A 156 8.30 20.74 7.13
C LYS A 156 9.48 21.56 6.64
N LYS A 157 10.17 22.26 7.55
CA LYS A 157 11.28 23.14 7.20
C LYS A 157 12.45 22.36 6.59
N GLU A 158 12.84 21.26 7.22
CA GLU A 158 13.94 20.42 6.75
C GLU A 158 13.60 19.75 5.40
N LEU A 159 12.32 19.39 5.18
CA LEU A 159 11.86 18.90 3.89
C LEU A 159 11.93 19.98 2.81
N ASP A 160 11.50 21.21 3.11
CA ASP A 160 11.56 22.33 2.16
C ASP A 160 13.03 22.65 1.79
N ASP A 161 13.94 22.69 2.78
CA ASP A 161 15.38 22.92 2.57
C ASP A 161 15.97 21.80 1.66
N ALA A 162 15.60 20.53 1.88
CA ALA A 162 16.01 19.40 1.05
C ALA A 162 15.52 19.52 -0.40
N LEU A 163 14.24 19.85 -0.57
CA LEU A 163 13.62 20.04 -1.89
C LEU A 163 14.27 21.20 -2.64
N GLU A 164 14.59 22.32 -1.98
CA GLU A 164 15.29 23.45 -2.58
C GLU A 164 16.64 23.03 -3.18
N VAL A 165 17.40 22.19 -2.48
CA VAL A 165 18.72 21.72 -2.96
C VAL A 165 18.54 20.76 -4.15
N ILE A 166 17.65 19.78 -4.06
CA ILE A 166 17.47 18.74 -5.10
C ILE A 166 16.89 19.35 -6.38
N THR A 167 15.91 20.28 -6.27
CA THR A 167 15.23 20.87 -7.42
C THR A 167 16.14 21.77 -8.29
N ARG A 168 17.30 22.16 -7.80
CA ARG A 168 18.34 22.80 -8.64
C ARG A 168 18.86 21.89 -9.75
N HIS A 169 18.71 20.57 -9.60
CA HIS A 169 19.21 19.57 -10.54
C HIS A 169 18.08 18.87 -11.32
N HIS A 170 16.99 18.44 -10.63
CA HIS A 170 15.81 17.82 -11.23
C HIS A 170 14.61 17.82 -10.28
N SER A 171 13.41 17.52 -10.81
CA SER A 171 12.15 17.43 -10.06
C SER A 171 11.60 16.00 -9.93
N LEU A 172 12.37 14.98 -10.25
CA LEU A 172 11.97 13.57 -10.16
C LEU A 172 12.05 13.10 -8.71
N ILE A 173 11.13 13.56 -7.87
CA ILE A 173 11.15 13.36 -6.42
C ILE A 173 9.83 12.73 -5.97
N SER A 174 9.94 11.77 -5.04
CA SER A 174 8.83 11.25 -4.26
C SER A 174 9.07 11.48 -2.78
N ILE A 175 8.03 11.74 -1.99
CA ILE A 175 8.11 12.02 -0.55
C ILE A 175 7.36 10.95 0.19
N LEU A 176 8.02 10.26 1.15
CA LEU A 176 7.39 9.27 2.00
C LEU A 176 7.16 9.83 3.40
N HIS A 177 5.92 9.85 3.85
CA HIS A 177 5.64 9.90 5.27
C HIS A 177 6.35 8.74 5.97
N CYS A 178 7.00 9.00 7.07
CA CYS A 178 7.77 8.02 7.83
C CYS A 178 7.80 8.43 9.30
N VAL A 179 7.93 7.46 10.19
CA VAL A 179 8.27 7.66 11.60
C VAL A 179 9.42 6.73 11.96
N SER A 180 10.56 7.31 12.36
CA SER A 180 11.78 6.53 12.63
C SER A 180 11.80 5.98 14.06
N GLU A 181 10.73 5.30 14.45
CA GLU A 181 10.60 4.51 15.67
C GLU A 181 10.44 3.03 15.28
N TYR A 182 11.23 2.12 15.88
CA TYR A 182 11.32 0.70 15.47
C TYR A 182 11.01 -0.25 16.64
N PRO A 183 9.76 -0.82 16.72
CA PRO A 183 8.60 -0.52 15.87
C PRO A 183 7.92 0.80 16.25
N THR A 184 7.27 1.42 15.27
CA THR A 184 6.47 2.63 15.50
C THR A 184 5.23 2.30 16.34
N ARG A 185 4.99 3.06 17.42
CA ARG A 185 3.77 2.97 18.22
C ARG A 185 2.58 3.55 17.45
N PRO A 186 1.38 2.96 17.54
CA PRO A 186 0.20 3.45 16.83
C PRO A 186 -0.10 4.94 17.06
N GLU A 187 0.04 5.41 18.30
CA GLU A 187 -0.22 6.81 18.68
C GLU A 187 0.77 7.82 18.04
N ASN A 188 1.95 7.35 17.63
CA ASN A 188 3.00 8.18 17.04
C ASN A 188 2.97 8.16 15.50
N LEU A 189 2.19 7.26 14.89
CA LEU A 189 2.22 7.02 13.44
C LEU A 189 1.71 8.20 12.61
N ASN A 190 0.65 8.84 13.07
CA ASN A 190 0.04 10.02 12.45
C ASN A 190 -0.18 9.91 10.93
N LEU A 191 -0.94 8.91 10.47
CA LEU A 191 -1.22 8.68 9.05
C LEU A 191 -1.85 9.89 8.34
N ASN A 192 -2.48 10.81 9.08
CA ASN A 192 -3.01 12.06 8.52
C ASN A 192 -1.92 12.96 7.89
N THR A 193 -0.65 12.68 8.13
CA THR A 193 0.45 13.34 7.40
C THR A 193 0.42 13.00 5.91
N ILE A 194 -0.14 11.86 5.49
CA ILE A 194 -0.22 11.48 4.07
C ILE A 194 -1.10 12.46 3.28
N PRO A 195 -2.39 12.65 3.60
CA PRO A 195 -3.21 13.66 2.92
C PRO A 195 -2.67 15.07 3.08
N PHE A 196 -2.08 15.43 4.23
CA PHE A 196 -1.40 16.71 4.39
C PHE A 196 -0.27 16.90 3.36
N LEU A 197 0.57 15.89 3.14
CA LEU A 197 1.63 15.95 2.13
C LEU A 197 1.06 16.05 0.72
N ILE A 198 -0.02 15.33 0.40
CA ILE A 198 -0.69 15.41 -0.90
C ILE A 198 -1.20 16.82 -1.18
N GLU A 199 -1.78 17.49 -0.18
CA GLU A 199 -2.31 18.82 -0.31
C GLU A 199 -1.22 19.90 -0.41
N ASN A 200 -0.12 19.76 0.34
CA ASN A 200 0.92 20.78 0.42
C ASN A 200 2.07 20.59 -0.57
N TYR A 201 2.20 19.40 -1.16
CA TYR A 201 3.26 19.05 -2.12
C TYR A 201 2.67 18.35 -3.36
N PRO A 202 1.73 19.02 -4.10
CA PRO A 202 0.97 18.39 -5.18
C PRO A 202 1.82 17.98 -6.39
N ASP A 203 3.02 18.55 -6.54
CA ASP A 203 3.93 18.25 -7.64
C ASP A 203 4.74 16.96 -7.42
N TYR A 204 4.65 16.35 -6.24
CA TYR A 204 5.42 15.17 -5.87
C TYR A 204 4.53 13.96 -5.62
N THR A 205 5.05 12.78 -5.92
CA THR A 205 4.40 11.52 -5.55
C THR A 205 4.54 11.28 -4.05
N ILE A 206 3.42 11.12 -3.35
CA ILE A 206 3.42 10.88 -1.91
C ILE A 206 3.26 9.40 -1.63
N GLY A 207 4.04 8.90 -0.66
CA GLY A 207 4.02 7.52 -0.20
C GLY A 207 4.20 7.39 1.31
N PHE A 208 4.45 6.17 1.76
CA PHE A 208 4.61 5.81 3.14
C PHE A 208 5.73 4.79 3.33
N SER A 209 6.69 5.10 4.22
CA SER A 209 7.75 4.18 4.68
C SER A 209 7.39 3.71 6.08
N ASP A 210 7.05 2.42 6.21
CA ASP A 210 6.39 1.84 7.38
C ASP A 210 7.32 1.06 8.30
N HIS A 211 7.34 1.44 9.57
CA HIS A 211 8.05 0.74 10.66
C HIS A 211 7.09 0.16 11.72
N THR A 212 5.79 0.11 11.45
CA THR A 212 4.81 -0.53 12.35
C THR A 212 4.90 -2.06 12.29
N VAL A 213 4.31 -2.74 13.25
CA VAL A 213 4.14 -4.19 13.21
C VAL A 213 2.88 -4.54 12.40
N GLY A 214 3.01 -5.50 11.47
CA GLY A 214 1.89 -6.00 10.67
C GLY A 214 1.66 -5.24 9.38
N ILE A 215 0.45 -5.34 8.83
CA ILE A 215 0.11 -4.88 7.47
C ILE A 215 -1.01 -3.84 7.42
N SER A 216 -1.63 -3.51 8.56
CA SER A 216 -2.77 -2.59 8.59
C SER A 216 -2.40 -1.17 8.18
N ALA A 217 -1.24 -0.66 8.62
CA ALA A 217 -0.81 0.69 8.31
C ALA A 217 -0.49 0.90 6.83
N PRO A 218 0.24 0.02 6.11
CA PRO A 218 0.44 0.12 4.67
C PRO A 218 -0.87 0.16 3.88
N VAL A 219 -1.82 -0.73 4.20
CA VAL A 219 -3.12 -0.77 3.52
C VAL A 219 -3.92 0.52 3.78
N ALA A 220 -3.94 1.00 5.04
CA ALA A 220 -4.58 2.28 5.38
C ALA A 220 -3.91 3.46 4.66
N ALA A 221 -2.58 3.48 4.55
CA ALA A 221 -1.84 4.52 3.84
C ALA A 221 -2.25 4.60 2.36
N VAL A 222 -2.41 3.45 1.69
CA VAL A 222 -2.90 3.39 0.31
C VAL A 222 -4.33 3.93 0.22
N ALA A 223 -5.22 3.57 1.15
CA ALA A 223 -6.58 4.11 1.21
C ALA A 223 -6.60 5.64 1.41
N MET A 224 -5.58 6.19 2.08
CA MET A 224 -5.40 7.64 2.28
C MET A 224 -4.68 8.33 1.11
N GLY A 225 -4.33 7.62 0.05
CA GLY A 225 -3.79 8.18 -1.19
C GLY A 225 -2.30 7.95 -1.42
N ALA A 226 -1.58 7.23 -0.54
CA ALA A 226 -0.19 6.87 -0.76
C ALA A 226 -0.03 6.07 -2.07
N LYS A 227 0.97 6.44 -2.88
CA LYS A 227 1.29 5.80 -4.17
C LYS A 227 2.55 4.95 -4.12
N ILE A 228 3.31 5.06 -3.04
CA ILE A 228 4.51 4.26 -2.77
C ILE A 228 4.38 3.72 -1.35
N ILE A 229 4.64 2.43 -1.18
CA ILE A 229 4.76 1.78 0.12
C ILE A 229 6.16 1.18 0.23
N GLU A 230 6.87 1.50 1.31
CA GLU A 230 8.13 0.87 1.65
C GLU A 230 7.96 0.11 2.98
N LYS A 231 8.39 -1.15 3.02
CA LYS A 231 8.26 -1.99 4.21
C LYS A 231 9.46 -2.93 4.34
N HIS A 232 10.02 -3.03 5.54
CA HIS A 232 11.08 -4.00 5.85
C HIS A 232 10.60 -5.44 5.66
N ILE A 233 11.44 -6.25 5.01
CA ILE A 233 11.19 -7.66 4.70
C ILE A 233 12.33 -8.54 5.18
N THR A 234 12.04 -9.78 5.56
CA THR A 234 13.01 -10.76 6.06
C THR A 234 12.62 -12.18 5.70
N LEU A 235 13.58 -13.10 5.74
CA LEU A 235 13.32 -14.55 5.67
C LEU A 235 12.61 -15.07 6.91
N ASP A 236 13.07 -14.66 8.10
CA ASP A 236 12.50 -15.05 9.38
C ASP A 236 12.72 -13.95 10.42
N ARG A 237 11.65 -13.48 11.02
CA ARG A 237 11.64 -12.45 12.07
C ARG A 237 12.44 -12.82 13.32
N ARG A 238 12.76 -14.09 13.51
CA ARG A 238 13.57 -14.61 14.62
C ARG A 238 15.06 -14.59 14.35
N MET A 239 15.49 -14.25 13.12
CA MET A 239 16.92 -14.13 12.82
C MET A 239 17.55 -13.03 13.67
N LYS A 240 18.84 -13.18 13.93
CA LYS A 240 19.63 -12.16 14.60
C LYS A 240 19.72 -10.91 13.72
N GLY A 241 19.50 -9.74 14.30
CA GLY A 241 19.55 -8.44 13.61
C GLY A 241 18.57 -7.45 14.22
N THR A 242 18.83 -6.17 14.06
CA THR A 242 18.02 -5.08 14.66
C THR A 242 16.65 -4.93 14.01
N ASP A 243 16.55 -5.22 12.70
CA ASP A 243 15.36 -4.91 11.90
C ASP A 243 14.47 -6.14 11.67
N GLN A 244 14.99 -7.35 11.94
CA GLN A 244 14.32 -8.62 11.66
C GLN A 244 12.95 -8.75 12.34
N ALA A 245 12.87 -8.44 13.65
CA ALA A 245 11.66 -8.62 14.44
C ALA A 245 10.49 -7.70 14.00
N GLY A 246 10.80 -6.50 13.50
CA GLY A 246 9.85 -5.51 12.99
C GLY A 246 9.45 -5.74 11.53
N SER A 247 10.21 -6.56 10.79
CA SER A 247 10.01 -6.81 9.37
C SER A 247 8.85 -7.76 9.08
N LEU A 248 8.37 -7.77 7.84
CA LEU A 248 7.46 -8.81 7.36
C LEU A 248 8.25 -10.04 6.91
N GLY A 249 7.86 -11.19 7.41
CA GLY A 249 8.25 -12.48 6.83
C GLY A 249 7.46 -12.76 5.55
N PRO A 250 7.76 -13.88 4.84
CA PRO A 250 7.15 -14.21 3.54
C PRO A 250 5.62 -14.13 3.53
N ASP A 251 4.94 -14.74 4.50
CA ASP A 251 3.48 -14.69 4.62
C ASP A 251 2.94 -13.27 4.84
N GLY A 252 3.69 -12.45 5.58
CA GLY A 252 3.32 -11.05 5.83
C GLY A 252 3.41 -10.23 4.56
N VAL A 253 4.46 -10.43 3.76
CA VAL A 253 4.62 -9.77 2.45
C VAL A 253 3.48 -10.18 1.52
N THR A 254 3.21 -11.48 1.39
CA THR A 254 2.12 -11.99 0.55
C THR A 254 0.78 -11.37 0.91
N ARG A 255 0.44 -11.31 2.20
CA ARG A 255 -0.81 -10.70 2.67
C ARG A 255 -0.87 -9.20 2.43
N MET A 256 0.22 -8.48 2.69
CA MET A 256 0.27 -7.03 2.43
C MET A 256 0.07 -6.72 0.95
N VAL A 257 0.78 -7.44 0.08
CA VAL A 257 0.65 -7.28 -1.39
C VAL A 257 -0.77 -7.59 -1.83
N ARG A 258 -1.33 -8.73 -1.39
CA ARG A 258 -2.72 -9.11 -1.70
C ARG A 258 -3.68 -7.99 -1.31
N ASP A 259 -3.63 -7.55 -0.06
CA ASP A 259 -4.59 -6.58 0.48
C ASP A 259 -4.45 -5.21 -0.20
N VAL A 260 -3.22 -4.78 -0.54
CA VAL A 260 -3.00 -3.55 -1.31
C VAL A 260 -3.55 -3.68 -2.74
N ARG A 261 -3.27 -4.80 -3.44
CA ARG A 261 -3.73 -4.99 -4.83
C ARG A 261 -5.24 -5.14 -4.92
N LEU A 262 -5.88 -5.82 -3.96
CA LEU A 262 -7.34 -5.91 -3.89
C LEU A 262 -7.96 -4.54 -3.60
N LEU A 263 -7.44 -3.80 -2.63
CA LEU A 263 -7.91 -2.45 -2.32
C LEU A 263 -7.89 -1.53 -3.54
N GLU A 264 -6.86 -1.62 -4.39
CA GLU A 264 -6.78 -0.84 -5.63
C GLU A 264 -7.94 -1.15 -6.59
N MET A 265 -8.40 -2.40 -6.63
CA MET A 265 -9.57 -2.81 -7.42
C MET A 265 -10.89 -2.37 -6.76
N GLU A 266 -10.93 -2.33 -5.42
CA GLU A 266 -12.08 -1.95 -4.61
C GLU A 266 -12.40 -0.45 -4.64
N PHE A 267 -11.45 0.42 -4.99
CA PHE A 267 -11.68 1.87 -5.02
C PHE A 267 -12.83 2.28 -5.93
N GLY A 268 -13.05 1.61 -7.04
CA GLY A 268 -14.17 1.88 -7.95
C GLY A 268 -14.29 3.35 -8.35
N THR A 269 -15.54 3.86 -8.39
CA THR A 269 -15.87 5.22 -8.76
C THR A 269 -16.54 5.98 -7.60
N LYS A 270 -16.40 7.32 -7.57
CA LYS A 270 -17.08 8.18 -6.57
C LYS A 270 -18.58 8.32 -6.88
N SER A 271 -19.32 7.22 -6.87
CA SER A 271 -20.75 7.18 -7.14
C SER A 271 -21.43 6.05 -6.38
N ILE A 272 -22.74 6.18 -6.13
CA ILE A 272 -23.58 5.04 -5.72
C ILE A 272 -23.99 4.33 -7.01
N PHE A 273 -23.55 3.10 -7.18
CA PHE A 273 -23.87 2.30 -8.36
C PHE A 273 -24.43 0.92 -7.95
N VAL A 274 -25.11 0.29 -8.88
CA VAL A 274 -25.63 -1.06 -8.74
C VAL A 274 -24.83 -1.97 -9.66
N PRO A 275 -23.95 -2.84 -9.14
CA PRO A 275 -23.18 -3.76 -9.97
C PRO A 275 -24.11 -4.82 -10.59
N ASP A 276 -23.76 -5.30 -11.79
CA ASP A 276 -24.56 -6.28 -12.53
C ASP A 276 -24.81 -7.57 -11.73
N GLY A 277 -23.85 -7.97 -10.90
CA GLY A 277 -23.95 -9.15 -10.04
C GLY A 277 -25.11 -9.13 -9.02
N VAL A 278 -25.69 -7.96 -8.69
CA VAL A 278 -26.82 -7.88 -7.77
C VAL A 278 -28.18 -7.98 -8.43
N THR A 279 -28.27 -8.05 -9.77
CA THR A 279 -29.54 -8.07 -10.51
C THR A 279 -30.45 -9.22 -10.07
N THR A 280 -29.92 -10.43 -9.93
CA THR A 280 -30.67 -11.61 -9.47
C THR A 280 -31.15 -11.44 -8.03
N ALA A 281 -30.29 -10.93 -7.15
CA ALA A 281 -30.68 -10.66 -5.75
C ALA A 281 -31.75 -9.57 -5.68
N LYS A 282 -31.66 -8.54 -6.50
CA LYS A 282 -32.63 -7.47 -6.60
C LYS A 282 -34.00 -7.99 -7.04
N MET A 283 -34.05 -8.81 -8.08
CA MET A 283 -35.29 -9.45 -8.53
C MET A 283 -35.92 -10.29 -7.43
N LYS A 284 -35.13 -11.07 -6.70
CA LYS A 284 -35.61 -11.97 -5.64
C LYS A 284 -36.03 -11.23 -4.36
N LEU A 285 -35.32 -10.19 -3.97
CA LEU A 285 -35.40 -9.60 -2.61
C LEU A 285 -36.06 -8.23 -2.57
N GLU A 286 -36.01 -7.44 -3.65
CA GLU A 286 -36.66 -6.13 -3.71
C GLU A 286 -38.17 -6.28 -3.53
N ARG A 287 -38.85 -5.21 -3.19
CA ARG A 287 -40.28 -5.21 -2.94
C ARG A 287 -41.06 -4.71 -4.16
N SER A 288 -42.19 -5.35 -4.39
CA SER A 288 -43.23 -4.93 -5.34
C SER A 288 -44.55 -4.71 -4.62
N ILE A 289 -45.46 -3.98 -5.22
CA ILE A 289 -46.80 -3.75 -4.69
C ILE A 289 -47.54 -5.07 -4.69
N ALA A 290 -48.09 -5.43 -3.51
CA ALA A 290 -48.94 -6.60 -3.24
C ALA A 290 -50.25 -6.14 -2.65
N THR A 291 -51.25 -7.02 -2.68
CA THR A 291 -52.53 -6.79 -2.01
C THR A 291 -52.57 -7.36 -0.58
N ASN A 292 -53.13 -6.63 0.38
CA ASN A 292 -53.30 -7.11 1.76
C ASN A 292 -54.65 -7.80 2.00
N ARG A 293 -55.49 -7.98 0.98
CA ARG A 293 -56.76 -8.72 0.98
C ARG A 293 -56.97 -9.46 -0.35
N ASP A 294 -57.91 -10.37 -0.35
CA ASP A 294 -58.38 -10.98 -1.60
C ASP A 294 -59.04 -9.92 -2.50
N LEU A 295 -58.71 -9.91 -3.78
CA LEU A 295 -59.29 -9.07 -4.81
C LEU A 295 -59.96 -9.93 -5.89
N LYS A 296 -61.18 -9.53 -6.32
CA LYS A 296 -61.95 -10.23 -7.38
C LYS A 296 -62.12 -9.38 -8.60
N PRO A 297 -62.34 -9.95 -9.77
CA PRO A 297 -62.67 -9.18 -10.98
C PRO A 297 -63.84 -8.23 -10.70
N GLY A 298 -63.60 -6.93 -11.04
CA GLY A 298 -64.54 -5.84 -10.77
C GLY A 298 -64.20 -4.98 -9.56
N ASP A 299 -63.33 -5.47 -8.64
CA ASP A 299 -62.91 -4.65 -7.50
C ASP A 299 -62.02 -3.49 -7.97
N ILE A 300 -62.22 -2.33 -7.32
CA ILE A 300 -61.40 -1.12 -7.54
C ILE A 300 -60.39 -1.06 -6.39
N ILE A 301 -59.10 -0.95 -6.75
CA ILE A 301 -58.01 -0.91 -5.78
C ILE A 301 -57.93 0.46 -5.10
N VAL A 302 -57.87 0.47 -3.77
CA VAL A 302 -57.63 1.65 -2.94
C VAL A 302 -56.27 1.55 -2.26
N GLU A 303 -55.68 2.67 -1.80
CA GLU A 303 -54.35 2.70 -1.21
C GLU A 303 -54.25 1.74 0.01
N ASN A 304 -55.31 1.62 0.79
CA ASN A 304 -55.36 0.73 1.96
C ASN A 304 -55.35 -0.75 1.59
N ASP A 305 -55.55 -1.13 0.35
CA ASP A 305 -55.43 -2.51 -0.15
C ASP A 305 -53.97 -2.90 -0.42
N LEU A 306 -53.05 -1.95 -0.38
CA LEU A 306 -51.68 -2.14 -0.85
C LEU A 306 -50.68 -2.31 0.30
N HIS A 307 -49.75 -3.21 0.10
CA HIS A 307 -48.52 -3.33 0.88
C HIS A 307 -47.33 -3.76 -0.05
N LEU A 308 -46.17 -4.02 0.54
CA LEU A 308 -44.98 -4.37 -0.19
C LEU A 308 -44.43 -5.74 0.16
N LEU A 309 -44.35 -6.62 -0.81
CA LEU A 309 -43.76 -7.96 -0.67
C LEU A 309 -42.67 -8.21 -1.76
N SER A 310 -41.84 -9.20 -1.53
CA SER A 310 -40.99 -9.78 -2.58
C SER A 310 -41.80 -10.76 -3.42
N PRO A 311 -41.42 -10.96 -4.71
CA PRO A 311 -40.22 -10.56 -5.41
C PRO A 311 -40.28 -9.11 -5.93
N GLY A 312 -39.13 -8.66 -6.47
CA GLY A 312 -38.96 -7.31 -6.98
C GLY A 312 -39.24 -7.13 -8.47
N ASP A 313 -39.96 -8.06 -9.11
CA ASP A 313 -40.26 -8.06 -10.55
C ASP A 313 -41.60 -7.36 -10.91
N GLY A 314 -42.37 -6.94 -9.89
CA GLY A 314 -43.66 -6.25 -10.06
C GLY A 314 -43.52 -4.72 -9.97
N ILE A 315 -44.70 -4.04 -9.88
CA ILE A 315 -44.82 -2.58 -9.84
C ILE A 315 -44.17 -2.05 -8.56
N LYS A 316 -43.40 -0.96 -8.69
CA LYS A 316 -42.71 -0.35 -7.54
C LYS A 316 -43.61 0.64 -6.80
N TRP A 317 -43.37 0.81 -5.49
CA TRP A 317 -44.19 1.72 -4.67
C TRP A 317 -44.24 3.16 -5.16
N LYS A 318 -43.18 3.65 -5.76
CA LYS A 318 -43.15 5.00 -6.39
C LYS A 318 -44.20 5.15 -7.48
N ASP A 319 -44.59 4.04 -8.11
CA ASP A 319 -45.54 4.00 -9.24
C ASP A 319 -46.95 3.54 -8.77
N LYS A 320 -47.25 3.59 -7.46
CA LYS A 320 -48.54 3.15 -6.85
C LYS A 320 -49.76 3.83 -7.46
N HIS A 321 -49.60 5.06 -7.97
CA HIS A 321 -50.66 5.79 -8.68
C HIS A 321 -51.13 5.09 -9.97
N SER A 322 -50.29 4.22 -10.55
CA SER A 322 -50.68 3.41 -11.72
C SER A 322 -51.54 2.20 -11.33
N VAL A 323 -51.67 1.91 -10.04
CA VAL A 323 -52.44 0.80 -9.50
C VAL A 323 -53.71 1.27 -8.79
N ILE A 324 -53.62 2.34 -7.99
CA ILE A 324 -54.73 2.90 -7.26
C ILE A 324 -55.82 3.40 -8.24
N GLY A 325 -57.08 3.04 -7.98
CA GLY A 325 -58.22 3.38 -8.82
C GLY A 325 -58.42 2.50 -10.04
N LYS A 326 -57.49 1.55 -10.30
CA LYS A 326 -57.67 0.56 -11.35
C LYS A 326 -58.61 -0.56 -10.94
N THR A 327 -59.27 -1.16 -11.95
CA THR A 327 -60.19 -2.28 -11.78
C THR A 327 -59.41 -3.59 -11.97
N ILE A 328 -59.60 -4.54 -11.05
CA ILE A 328 -59.07 -5.90 -11.15
C ILE A 328 -59.83 -6.68 -12.23
N ILE A 329 -59.11 -7.40 -13.07
CA ILE A 329 -59.67 -8.27 -14.12
C ILE A 329 -59.40 -9.78 -13.87
N LYS A 330 -58.49 -10.11 -12.97
CA LYS A 330 -58.19 -11.48 -12.51
C LYS A 330 -58.23 -11.54 -10.97
N SER A 331 -58.71 -12.66 -10.41
CA SER A 331 -58.67 -12.82 -8.95
C SER A 331 -57.22 -12.88 -8.44
N ILE A 332 -56.97 -12.15 -7.34
CA ILE A 332 -55.69 -12.12 -6.65
C ILE A 332 -55.95 -12.49 -5.19
N GLN A 333 -55.17 -13.42 -4.63
CA GLN A 333 -55.24 -13.75 -3.21
C GLN A 333 -54.51 -12.69 -2.37
N LYS A 334 -54.85 -12.61 -1.11
CA LYS A 334 -54.12 -11.82 -0.13
C LYS A 334 -52.64 -12.18 -0.14
N ASP A 335 -51.78 -11.16 -0.04
CA ASP A 335 -50.32 -11.27 0.01
C ASP A 335 -49.68 -11.71 -1.32
N GLU A 336 -50.40 -11.55 -2.43
CA GLU A 336 -49.87 -11.75 -3.78
C GLU A 336 -49.49 -10.42 -4.45
N ILE A 337 -48.45 -10.46 -5.34
CA ILE A 337 -48.02 -9.29 -6.10
C ILE A 337 -49.05 -8.90 -7.15
N ILE A 338 -49.28 -7.61 -7.26
CA ILE A 338 -50.13 -7.01 -8.31
C ILE A 338 -49.28 -6.73 -9.55
N TYR A 339 -49.54 -7.49 -10.62
CA TYR A 339 -48.86 -7.26 -11.92
C TYR A 339 -49.76 -6.45 -12.87
N PRO A 340 -49.13 -5.75 -13.87
CA PRO A 340 -49.89 -4.90 -14.82
C PRO A 340 -50.99 -5.65 -15.57
N ASP A 341 -50.82 -6.94 -15.87
CA ASP A 341 -51.78 -7.78 -16.57
C ASP A 341 -53.00 -8.19 -15.75
N PHE A 342 -53.06 -7.81 -14.43
CA PHE A 342 -54.20 -7.98 -13.56
C PHE A 342 -55.10 -6.75 -13.52
N LEU A 343 -54.68 -5.63 -14.16
CA LEU A 343 -55.32 -4.34 -14.12
C LEU A 343 -55.98 -4.00 -15.45
N LYS A 344 -57.21 -3.45 -15.37
CA LYS A 344 -57.87 -2.79 -16.52
C LYS A 344 -57.47 -1.34 -16.50
N GLY A 345 -56.99 -0.87 -17.64
CA GLY A 345 -56.46 0.49 -17.86
C GLY A 345 -57.46 1.59 -17.69
#